data_02b218e76fec4cc50d776005d97071a6
#
_entry.id   02b218e76fec4cc50d776005d97071a6
#
_cell.length_a   1.000
_cell.length_b   1.000
_cell.length_c   1.000
_cell.angle_alpha   90.00
_cell.angle_beta   90.00
_cell.angle_gamma   90.00
#
_symmetry.space_group_name_H-M   'P 1'
#
loop_
_entity.id
_entity.type
_entity.pdbx_description
1 polymer ?
#
loop_
_entity_poly.entity_id
_entity_poly.type
_entity_poly.pdbx_seq_one_letter_code
_entity_poly.pdbx_strand_id
1 'polypeptide(L)'
;MIVLTVNTGSTSVKLGAFRVGGAGEAEPPPRRLAAQRLTGASPDPLPELRRFLGRLEDRPAAVAHRVVHGGTRFTGPTLIDDDTREAIGTLSELAPLHNPVALRWIDAAREACGAGVAHVAVFDTALFCTLPRIAAEYALPPGLGVELGIRRYGFHGLAHEALWERWRQLEPQLPGGGRLISLQLGGGCSMAALDRGQPRDTSMGFSPLEGLVMETRSGDLDAAIVPYLERQLGVSGEQVVQMLNQRAGLAGLAGSAADPQALLESGSPEARFAVELYCYRARKYLGAYLAVLGGCDGIAFGGGVGEHVPEVRARILSGLEWAGIELDRSANQAARGSESRINGAGSRVNVWVIPVDEELLMVRATVTLAKLAQNPTPRTLP
;
A
#
# COMPACT_ATOMS: atom_id res chain seq x y z
N MET A 1 4.90 -2.41 -26.47
CA MET A 1 5.17 -1.03 -25.98
C MET A 1 5.99 -1.06 -24.70
N ILE A 2 6.73 0.00 -24.36
CA ILE A 2 7.38 0.13 -23.06
C ILE A 2 6.56 1.07 -22.16
N VAL A 3 6.33 0.64 -20.93
CA VAL A 3 5.73 1.45 -19.86
C VAL A 3 6.79 1.69 -18.79
N LEU A 4 7.04 2.96 -18.46
CA LEU A 4 7.86 3.36 -17.34
C LEU A 4 6.99 3.42 -16.08
N THR A 5 7.46 2.93 -14.94
CA THR A 5 6.83 3.12 -13.63
C THR A 5 7.67 4.05 -12.76
N VAL A 6 7.01 4.99 -12.09
CA VAL A 6 7.59 5.88 -11.09
C VAL A 6 6.81 5.66 -9.79
N ASN A 7 7.33 4.78 -8.93
CA ASN A 7 6.71 4.42 -7.67
C ASN A 7 7.37 5.20 -6.53
N THR A 8 6.76 6.31 -6.14
CA THR A 8 7.23 7.17 -5.04
C THR A 8 6.74 6.66 -3.70
N GLY A 9 7.65 6.21 -2.86
CA GLY A 9 7.39 5.82 -1.46
C GLY A 9 7.90 6.87 -0.47
N SER A 10 7.63 6.66 0.83
CA SER A 10 8.05 7.57 1.91
C SER A 10 9.57 7.67 2.09
N THR A 11 10.32 6.61 1.77
CA THR A 11 11.77 6.52 2.00
C THR A 11 12.57 6.22 0.74
N SER A 12 11.91 5.92 -0.36
CA SER A 12 12.59 5.56 -1.60
C SER A 12 11.68 5.78 -2.81
N VAL A 13 12.30 5.95 -3.98
CA VAL A 13 11.62 5.95 -5.28
C VAL A 13 12.10 4.74 -6.07
N LYS A 14 11.16 3.97 -6.62
CA LYS A 14 11.47 2.86 -7.51
C LYS A 14 11.12 3.27 -8.94
N LEU A 15 12.07 3.12 -9.84
CA LEU A 15 11.87 3.26 -11.29
C LEU A 15 11.86 1.87 -11.91
N GLY A 16 10.88 1.59 -12.73
CA GLY A 16 10.79 0.33 -13.47
C GLY A 16 10.47 0.58 -14.95
N ALA A 17 10.98 -0.26 -15.83
CA ALA A 17 10.59 -0.27 -17.23
C ALA A 17 10.08 -1.65 -17.59
N PHE A 18 8.91 -1.71 -18.24
CA PHE A 18 8.24 -2.95 -18.57
C PHE A 18 7.90 -3.00 -20.04
N ARG A 19 8.20 -4.13 -20.69
CA ARG A 19 7.71 -4.43 -22.05
C ARG A 19 6.35 -5.10 -21.92
N VAL A 20 5.37 -4.52 -22.60
CA VAL A 20 4.02 -5.07 -22.73
C VAL A 20 3.82 -5.52 -24.18
N GLY A 21 3.24 -6.70 -24.37
CA GLY A 21 2.91 -7.25 -25.68
C GLY A 21 1.91 -6.39 -26.47
N GLY A 22 1.73 -6.68 -27.76
CA GLY A 22 0.70 -6.06 -28.57
C GLY A 22 -0.70 -6.63 -28.26
N ALA A 23 -1.77 -5.94 -28.69
CA ALA A 23 -3.15 -6.34 -28.48
C ALA A 23 -3.46 -7.70 -29.15
N GLY A 24 -3.79 -8.72 -28.33
CA GLY A 24 -4.19 -10.05 -28.79
C GLY A 24 -4.75 -10.88 -27.62
N GLU A 25 -5.54 -11.91 -27.89
CA GLU A 25 -6.28 -12.70 -26.90
C GLU A 25 -5.41 -13.49 -25.89
N ALA A 26 -4.08 -13.55 -26.09
CA ALA A 26 -3.12 -14.19 -25.20
C ALA A 26 -1.89 -13.29 -24.98
N GLU A 27 -2.10 -12.09 -24.41
CA GLU A 27 -0.96 -11.21 -24.08
C GLU A 27 -0.08 -11.85 -23.00
N PRO A 28 1.23 -12.03 -23.25
CA PRO A 28 2.13 -12.44 -22.19
C PRO A 28 2.15 -11.39 -21.07
N PRO A 29 2.36 -11.78 -19.81
CA PRO A 29 2.44 -10.84 -18.73
C PRO A 29 3.53 -9.79 -18.98
N PRO A 30 3.37 -8.54 -18.48
CA PRO A 30 4.37 -7.51 -18.62
C PRO A 30 5.75 -8.00 -18.14
N ARG A 31 6.77 -7.87 -18.99
CA ARG A 31 8.15 -8.28 -18.66
C ARG A 31 8.97 -7.08 -18.22
N ARG A 32 9.52 -7.14 -17.01
CA ARG A 32 10.43 -6.12 -16.49
C ARG A 32 11.73 -6.12 -17.31
N LEU A 33 12.11 -4.96 -17.83
CA LEU A 33 13.34 -4.73 -18.60
C LEU A 33 14.45 -4.16 -17.73
N ALA A 34 14.09 -3.19 -16.87
CA ALA A 34 15.03 -2.50 -15.99
C ALA A 34 14.33 -2.12 -14.68
N ALA A 35 15.10 -2.01 -13.62
CA ALA A 35 14.66 -1.49 -12.33
C ALA A 35 15.80 -0.69 -11.68
N GLN A 36 15.42 0.35 -10.91
CA GLN A 36 16.33 1.12 -10.09
C GLN A 36 15.60 1.56 -8.81
N ARG A 37 16.26 1.40 -7.67
CA ARG A 37 15.78 1.93 -6.40
C ARG A 37 16.68 3.09 -5.98
N LEU A 38 16.08 4.23 -5.71
CA LEU A 38 16.72 5.44 -5.22
C LEU A 38 16.35 5.61 -3.75
N THR A 39 17.34 5.71 -2.87
CA THR A 39 17.20 5.87 -1.42
C THR A 39 17.93 7.13 -0.97
N GLY A 40 17.52 7.71 0.16
CA GLY A 40 18.15 8.91 0.73
C GLY A 40 17.34 10.19 0.54
N ALA A 41 17.95 11.33 0.87
CA ALA A 41 17.33 12.65 0.70
C ALA A 41 16.90 12.81 -0.76
N SER A 42 15.65 13.18 -0.96
CA SER A 42 14.92 13.22 -2.25
C SER A 42 15.85 13.62 -3.43
N PRO A 43 16.25 12.68 -4.28
CA PRO A 43 17.15 13.00 -5.41
C PRO A 43 16.43 13.95 -6.37
N ASP A 44 17.20 14.75 -7.10
CA ASP A 44 16.64 15.53 -8.20
C ASP A 44 16.06 14.56 -9.25
N PRO A 45 14.73 14.59 -9.49
CA PRO A 45 14.07 13.61 -10.34
C PRO A 45 14.58 13.60 -11.78
N LEU A 46 14.84 14.77 -12.37
CA LEU A 46 15.11 14.89 -13.80
C LEU A 46 16.42 14.23 -14.23
N PRO A 47 17.58 14.46 -13.58
CA PRO A 47 18.81 13.76 -13.89
C PRO A 47 18.70 12.24 -13.70
N GLU A 48 17.99 11.79 -12.65
CA GLU A 48 17.82 10.37 -12.39
C GLU A 48 16.95 9.70 -13.47
N LEU A 49 15.86 10.34 -13.87
CA LEU A 49 15.02 9.84 -14.97
C LEU A 49 15.78 9.80 -16.30
N ARG A 50 16.53 10.86 -16.65
CA ARG A 50 17.33 10.88 -17.87
C ARG A 50 18.38 9.76 -17.90
N ARG A 51 19.03 9.53 -16.75
CA ARG A 51 20.02 8.42 -16.60
C ARG A 51 19.34 7.06 -16.74
N PHE A 52 18.16 6.88 -16.14
CA PHE A 52 17.41 5.63 -16.23
C PHE A 52 16.92 5.37 -17.66
N LEU A 53 16.35 6.38 -18.31
CA LEU A 53 15.87 6.31 -19.70
C LEU A 53 17.01 6.04 -20.71
N GLY A 54 18.21 6.57 -20.46
CA GLY A 54 19.39 6.33 -21.31
C GLY A 54 19.88 4.87 -21.31
N ARG A 55 19.38 4.01 -20.41
CA ARG A 55 19.67 2.57 -20.38
C ARG A 55 18.67 1.73 -21.19
N LEU A 56 17.57 2.34 -21.63
CA LEU A 56 16.53 1.66 -22.40
C LEU A 56 16.83 1.74 -23.88
N GLU A 57 16.59 0.63 -24.59
CA GLU A 57 16.74 0.57 -26.05
C GLU A 57 15.68 1.40 -26.78
N ASP A 58 14.45 1.41 -26.22
CA ASP A 58 13.31 2.12 -26.79
C ASP A 58 12.74 3.14 -25.79
N ARG A 59 12.16 4.21 -26.29
CA ARG A 59 11.47 5.20 -25.44
C ARG A 59 10.17 4.64 -24.86
N PRO A 60 9.77 5.02 -23.64
CA PRO A 60 8.48 4.64 -23.09
C PRO A 60 7.35 5.30 -23.88
N ALA A 61 6.30 4.52 -24.14
CA ALA A 61 5.07 4.99 -24.77
C ALA A 61 4.07 5.54 -23.72
N ALA A 62 4.24 5.15 -22.46
CA ALA A 62 3.45 5.66 -21.33
C ALA A 62 4.25 5.61 -20.04
N VAL A 63 3.86 6.44 -19.06
CA VAL A 63 4.44 6.49 -17.72
C VAL A 63 3.35 6.33 -16.68
N ALA A 64 3.52 5.38 -15.76
CA ALA A 64 2.67 5.17 -14.60
C ALA A 64 3.29 5.85 -13.37
N HIS A 65 2.52 6.66 -12.67
CA HIS A 65 2.93 7.35 -11.46
C HIS A 65 2.10 6.90 -10.27
N ARG A 66 2.74 6.42 -9.20
CA ARG A 66 2.06 6.22 -7.93
C ARG A 66 1.85 7.57 -7.26
N VAL A 67 0.62 7.85 -6.89
CA VAL A 67 0.20 9.00 -6.09
C VAL A 67 -0.46 8.47 -4.81
N VAL A 68 0.03 8.90 -3.65
CA VAL A 68 -0.44 8.32 -2.38
C VAL A 68 -1.88 8.70 -2.09
N HIS A 69 -2.30 9.94 -2.34
CA HIS A 69 -3.63 10.40 -1.97
C HIS A 69 -4.43 10.94 -3.15
N GLY A 70 -5.54 10.27 -3.46
CA GLY A 70 -6.48 10.66 -4.52
C GLY A 70 -7.70 11.46 -4.04
N GLY A 71 -7.84 11.67 -2.73
CA GLY A 71 -9.02 12.31 -2.14
C GLY A 71 -10.28 11.51 -2.43
N THR A 72 -11.39 12.23 -2.57
CA THR A 72 -12.66 11.69 -3.04
C THR A 72 -12.84 11.82 -4.56
N ARG A 73 -11.95 12.59 -5.20
CA ARG A 73 -12.02 12.90 -6.63
C ARG A 73 -11.46 11.75 -7.49
N PHE A 74 -10.36 11.17 -7.10
CA PHE A 74 -9.65 10.16 -7.90
C PHE A 74 -9.92 8.76 -7.35
N THR A 75 -10.91 8.09 -7.91
CA THR A 75 -11.38 6.76 -7.49
C THR A 75 -10.82 5.63 -8.35
N GLY A 76 -9.90 5.93 -9.25
CA GLY A 76 -9.24 4.98 -10.13
C GLY A 76 -8.09 5.62 -10.89
N PRO A 77 -7.38 4.85 -11.73
CA PRO A 77 -6.30 5.36 -12.55
C PRO A 77 -6.78 6.51 -13.44
N THR A 78 -5.98 7.57 -13.58
CA THR A 78 -6.37 8.81 -14.27
C THR A 78 -5.25 9.31 -15.16
N LEU A 79 -5.56 9.74 -16.40
CA LEU A 79 -4.60 10.44 -17.26
C LEU A 79 -4.22 11.78 -16.64
N ILE A 80 -2.93 12.11 -16.68
CA ILE A 80 -2.40 13.34 -16.13
C ILE A 80 -2.30 14.39 -17.24
N ASP A 81 -3.28 15.27 -17.29
CA ASP A 81 -3.23 16.56 -17.94
C ASP A 81 -2.88 17.68 -16.92
N ASP A 82 -2.97 18.93 -17.31
CA ASP A 82 -2.66 20.03 -16.41
C ASP A 82 -3.72 20.20 -15.31
N ASP A 83 -4.99 19.97 -15.62
CA ASP A 83 -6.10 20.04 -14.65
C ASP A 83 -5.98 18.91 -13.60
N THR A 84 -5.65 17.71 -14.03
CA THR A 84 -5.42 16.58 -13.14
C THR A 84 -4.19 16.81 -12.25
N ARG A 85 -3.12 17.34 -12.82
CA ARG A 85 -1.90 17.69 -12.07
C ARG A 85 -2.18 18.74 -10.99
N GLU A 86 -2.93 19.80 -11.33
CA GLU A 86 -3.34 20.83 -10.38
C GLU A 86 -4.23 20.24 -9.27
N ALA A 87 -5.20 19.41 -9.65
CA ALA A 87 -6.08 18.76 -8.69
C ALA A 87 -5.32 17.80 -7.74
N ILE A 88 -4.29 17.08 -8.19
CA ILE A 88 -3.40 16.34 -7.31
C ILE A 88 -2.66 17.29 -6.36
N GLY A 89 -2.29 18.48 -6.85
CA GLY A 89 -1.65 19.54 -6.07
C GLY A 89 -2.49 20.00 -4.88
N THR A 90 -3.79 20.20 -5.07
CA THR A 90 -4.71 20.59 -3.98
C THR A 90 -4.82 19.53 -2.88
N LEU A 91 -4.60 18.25 -3.21
CA LEU A 91 -4.61 17.16 -2.23
C LEU A 91 -3.31 17.06 -1.41
N SER A 92 -2.33 17.93 -1.64
CA SER A 92 -1.08 17.93 -0.86
C SER A 92 -1.31 18.27 0.61
N GLU A 93 -2.38 18.96 0.96
CA GLU A 93 -2.77 19.20 2.35
C GLU A 93 -3.13 17.90 3.10
N LEU A 94 -3.71 16.91 2.38
CA LEU A 94 -4.05 15.61 2.94
C LEU A 94 -2.85 14.65 2.99
N ALA A 95 -1.83 14.88 2.16
CA ALA A 95 -0.63 14.04 2.08
C ALA A 95 0.64 14.89 1.88
N PRO A 96 1.00 15.77 2.83
CA PRO A 96 2.06 16.78 2.65
C PRO A 96 3.46 16.16 2.47
N LEU A 97 3.67 14.94 2.97
CA LEU A 97 4.94 14.22 2.83
C LEU A 97 5.06 13.42 1.53
N HIS A 98 3.96 13.23 0.78
CA HIS A 98 3.90 12.29 -0.35
C HIS A 98 3.50 12.95 -1.68
N ASN A 99 2.35 13.62 -1.75
CA ASN A 99 1.86 14.18 -3.01
C ASN A 99 2.81 15.23 -3.63
N PRO A 100 3.44 16.15 -2.87
CA PRO A 100 4.43 17.04 -3.44
C PRO A 100 5.64 16.33 -4.06
N VAL A 101 6.05 15.20 -3.48
CA VAL A 101 7.12 14.38 -4.06
C VAL A 101 6.67 13.76 -5.37
N ALA A 102 5.46 13.16 -5.39
CA ALA A 102 4.90 12.58 -6.60
C ALA A 102 4.79 13.62 -7.74
N LEU A 103 4.32 14.84 -7.45
CA LEU A 103 4.22 15.92 -8.44
C LEU A 103 5.56 16.30 -9.04
N ARG A 104 6.63 16.41 -8.24
CA ARG A 104 7.98 16.68 -8.77
C ARG A 104 8.44 15.59 -9.74
N TRP A 105 8.15 14.32 -9.43
CA TRP A 105 8.48 13.20 -10.30
C TRP A 105 7.61 13.15 -11.55
N ILE A 106 6.33 13.55 -11.48
CA ILE A 106 5.43 13.70 -12.63
C ILE A 106 5.98 14.77 -13.58
N ASP A 107 6.30 15.96 -13.05
CA ASP A 107 6.80 17.08 -13.86
C ASP A 107 8.11 16.72 -14.56
N ALA A 108 9.05 16.12 -13.82
CA ALA A 108 10.31 15.67 -14.38
C ALA A 108 10.15 14.56 -15.43
N ALA A 109 9.19 13.65 -15.25
CA ALA A 109 8.92 12.60 -16.23
C ALA A 109 8.27 13.17 -17.50
N ARG A 110 7.36 14.15 -17.39
CA ARG A 110 6.80 14.87 -18.54
C ARG A 110 7.90 15.56 -19.35
N GLU A 111 8.87 16.20 -18.67
CA GLU A 111 10.01 16.81 -19.32
C GLU A 111 10.95 15.79 -19.98
N ALA A 112 11.31 14.73 -19.24
CA ALA A 112 12.29 13.74 -19.72
C ALA A 112 11.78 12.88 -20.88
N CYS A 113 10.48 12.52 -20.88
CA CYS A 113 9.86 11.70 -21.93
C CYS A 113 9.40 12.53 -23.13
N GLY A 114 9.10 13.81 -22.94
CA GLY A 114 8.64 14.73 -24.00
C GLY A 114 7.14 14.62 -24.31
N ALA A 115 6.70 15.48 -25.22
CA ALA A 115 5.30 15.54 -25.64
C ALA A 115 4.85 14.24 -26.34
N GLY A 116 3.59 13.87 -26.13
CA GLY A 116 2.99 12.69 -26.76
C GLY A 116 3.11 11.38 -25.97
N VAL A 117 3.85 11.36 -24.86
CA VAL A 117 3.87 10.22 -23.92
C VAL A 117 2.71 10.38 -22.94
N ALA A 118 1.87 9.34 -22.82
CA ALA A 118 0.76 9.34 -21.86
C ALA A 118 1.29 9.16 -20.43
N HIS A 119 0.85 10.02 -19.50
CA HIS A 119 1.14 9.90 -18.09
C HIS A 119 -0.13 9.52 -17.34
N VAL A 120 -0.05 8.51 -16.46
CA VAL A 120 -1.18 7.99 -15.69
C VAL A 120 -0.85 8.02 -14.21
N ALA A 121 -1.71 8.66 -13.42
CA ALA A 121 -1.69 8.57 -11.96
C ALA A 121 -2.45 7.33 -11.50
N VAL A 122 -1.87 6.57 -10.58
CA VAL A 122 -2.48 5.43 -9.90
C VAL A 122 -2.43 5.70 -8.40
N PHE A 123 -3.59 5.65 -7.75
CA PHE A 123 -3.74 6.18 -6.38
C PHE A 123 -3.84 5.06 -5.35
N ASP A 124 -3.08 5.17 -4.25
CA ASP A 124 -3.14 4.20 -3.14
C ASP A 124 -4.51 4.18 -2.43
N THR A 125 -5.23 5.30 -2.47
CA THR A 125 -6.56 5.41 -1.85
C THR A 125 -7.68 4.87 -2.73
N ALA A 126 -7.43 4.59 -4.01
CA ALA A 126 -8.48 4.28 -4.99
C ALA A 126 -9.25 2.99 -4.66
N LEU A 127 -8.57 1.92 -4.21
CA LEU A 127 -9.23 0.68 -3.79
C LEU A 127 -10.32 0.93 -2.74
N PHE A 128 -10.09 1.86 -1.82
CA PHE A 128 -10.92 2.13 -0.65
C PHE A 128 -12.01 3.20 -0.89
N CYS A 129 -12.14 3.70 -2.12
CA CYS A 129 -13.19 4.68 -2.44
C CYS A 129 -14.60 4.09 -2.26
N THR A 130 -14.74 2.76 -2.37
CA THR A 130 -16.00 2.01 -2.22
C THR A 130 -16.22 1.47 -0.80
N LEU A 131 -15.43 1.89 0.20
CA LEU A 131 -15.69 1.52 1.59
C LEU A 131 -17.13 1.84 1.99
N PRO A 132 -17.84 0.93 2.68
CA PRO A 132 -19.16 1.23 3.24
C PRO A 132 -19.10 2.47 4.14
N ARG A 133 -20.14 3.28 4.11
CA ARG A 133 -20.22 4.51 4.91
C ARG A 133 -19.87 4.27 6.38
N ILE A 134 -20.37 3.18 6.96
CA ILE A 134 -20.12 2.80 8.36
C ILE A 134 -18.65 2.54 8.67
N ALA A 135 -17.85 2.12 7.70
CA ALA A 135 -16.42 1.92 7.85
C ALA A 135 -15.60 3.17 7.49
N ALA A 136 -16.16 4.04 6.63
CA ALA A 136 -15.47 5.20 6.10
C ALA A 136 -15.59 6.45 6.98
N GLU A 137 -16.72 6.63 7.69
CA GLU A 137 -16.97 7.83 8.48
C GLU A 137 -16.46 7.69 9.92
N TYR A 138 -15.94 8.78 10.46
CA TYR A 138 -15.66 8.92 11.88
C TYR A 138 -16.91 9.44 12.60
N ALA A 139 -17.09 9.08 13.87
CA ALA A 139 -18.20 9.53 14.71
C ALA A 139 -18.00 10.99 15.14
N LEU A 140 -18.06 11.90 14.18
CA LEU A 140 -17.90 13.34 14.39
C LEU A 140 -19.26 14.04 14.26
N PRO A 141 -19.43 15.21 14.92
CA PRO A 141 -20.62 16.03 14.75
C PRO A 141 -20.85 16.41 13.27
N PRO A 142 -22.11 16.61 12.86
CA PRO A 142 -22.40 17.16 11.54
C PRO A 142 -21.63 18.46 11.29
N GLY A 143 -21.10 18.64 10.08
CA GLY A 143 -20.26 19.78 9.69
C GLY A 143 -18.76 19.61 9.99
N LEU A 144 -18.35 18.61 10.77
CA LEU A 144 -16.94 18.33 11.07
C LEU A 144 -16.42 17.01 10.45
N GLY A 145 -17.25 16.30 9.73
CA GLY A 145 -16.89 15.02 9.12
C GLY A 145 -16.65 15.16 7.62
N VAL A 146 -17.51 14.53 6.85
CA VAL A 146 -17.39 14.43 5.38
C VAL A 146 -17.37 15.81 4.70
N GLU A 147 -18.03 16.80 5.28
CA GLU A 147 -18.08 18.18 4.79
C GLU A 147 -16.69 18.84 4.77
N LEU A 148 -15.81 18.46 5.71
CA LEU A 148 -14.41 18.88 5.74
C LEU A 148 -13.48 17.85 5.09
N GLY A 149 -14.02 16.85 4.40
CA GLY A 149 -13.24 15.77 3.81
C GLY A 149 -12.63 14.81 4.83
N ILE A 150 -13.13 14.81 6.09
CA ILE A 150 -12.62 13.92 7.14
C ILE A 150 -13.35 12.58 7.04
N ARG A 151 -12.63 11.59 6.54
CA ARG A 151 -13.08 10.21 6.42
C ARG A 151 -11.88 9.27 6.45
N ARG A 152 -12.12 7.97 6.61
CA ARG A 152 -11.14 6.94 6.34
C ARG A 152 -10.94 6.83 4.82
N TYR A 153 -9.74 7.15 4.36
CA TYR A 153 -9.34 7.01 2.95
C TYR A 153 -8.75 5.64 2.65
N GLY A 154 -8.00 5.09 3.61
CA GLY A 154 -7.21 3.88 3.38
C GLY A 154 -6.01 4.13 2.47
N PHE A 155 -4.95 3.33 2.64
CA PHE A 155 -3.71 3.46 1.87
C PHE A 155 -3.13 2.09 1.55
N HIS A 156 -2.07 2.04 0.79
CA HIS A 156 -1.51 0.81 0.21
C HIS A 156 -2.53 0.06 -0.67
N GLY A 157 -3.47 0.76 -1.29
CA GLY A 157 -4.50 0.15 -2.13
C GLY A 157 -3.91 -0.70 -3.23
N LEU A 158 -2.82 -0.24 -3.87
CA LEU A 158 -2.11 -1.00 -4.89
C LEU A 158 -1.58 -2.34 -4.35
N ALA A 159 -1.02 -2.34 -3.15
CA ALA A 159 -0.51 -3.57 -2.53
C ALA A 159 -1.65 -4.54 -2.18
N HIS A 160 -2.73 -4.04 -1.58
CA HIS A 160 -3.90 -4.86 -1.25
C HIS A 160 -4.60 -5.40 -2.49
N GLU A 161 -4.69 -4.62 -3.56
CA GLU A 161 -5.24 -5.05 -4.84
C GLU A 161 -4.36 -6.12 -5.49
N ALA A 162 -3.01 -5.98 -5.45
CA ALA A 162 -2.08 -7.00 -5.92
C ALA A 162 -2.24 -8.32 -5.17
N LEU A 163 -2.34 -8.25 -3.82
CA LEU A 163 -2.61 -9.42 -2.98
C LEU A 163 -3.94 -10.08 -3.35
N TRP A 164 -4.99 -9.29 -3.55
CA TRP A 164 -6.30 -9.78 -3.95
C TRP A 164 -6.30 -10.43 -5.34
N GLU A 165 -5.71 -9.79 -6.35
CA GLU A 165 -5.62 -10.36 -7.70
C GLU A 165 -4.89 -11.70 -7.70
N ARG A 166 -3.76 -11.76 -6.95
CA ARG A 166 -3.00 -13.01 -6.88
C ARG A 166 -3.72 -14.08 -6.08
N TRP A 167 -4.33 -13.74 -4.95
CA TRP A 167 -5.17 -14.62 -4.15
C TRP A 167 -6.24 -15.32 -4.98
N ARG A 168 -6.98 -14.59 -5.82
CA ARG A 168 -8.00 -15.16 -6.72
C ARG A 168 -7.46 -16.19 -7.70
N GLN A 169 -6.21 -16.05 -8.12
CA GLN A 169 -5.55 -17.00 -9.01
C GLN A 169 -5.11 -18.26 -8.25
N LEU A 170 -4.73 -18.11 -6.99
CA LEU A 170 -4.29 -19.21 -6.13
C LEU A 170 -5.46 -20.03 -5.57
N GLU A 171 -6.62 -19.41 -5.39
CA GLU A 171 -7.82 -20.02 -4.83
C GLU A 171 -9.03 -19.91 -5.80
N PRO A 172 -8.91 -20.44 -7.04
CA PRO A 172 -9.92 -20.26 -8.09
C PRO A 172 -11.26 -20.93 -7.77
N GLN A 173 -11.29 -21.88 -6.81
CA GLN A 173 -12.49 -22.57 -6.36
C GLN A 173 -13.39 -21.71 -5.48
N LEU A 174 -12.89 -20.59 -4.93
CA LEU A 174 -13.69 -19.72 -4.08
C LEU A 174 -14.59 -18.80 -4.94
N PRO A 175 -15.92 -18.85 -4.77
CA PRO A 175 -16.83 -18.01 -5.55
C PRO A 175 -16.54 -16.53 -5.37
N GLY A 176 -16.23 -15.84 -6.48
CA GLY A 176 -15.86 -14.43 -6.46
C GLY A 176 -14.56 -14.11 -5.71
N GLY A 177 -13.77 -15.13 -5.33
CA GLY A 177 -12.54 -14.99 -4.53
C GLY A 177 -12.77 -15.02 -3.01
N GLY A 178 -14.02 -15.12 -2.53
CA GLY A 178 -14.34 -15.23 -1.11
C GLY A 178 -13.98 -14.00 -0.27
N ARG A 179 -13.74 -14.21 1.02
CA ARG A 179 -13.41 -13.20 2.03
C ARG A 179 -11.92 -13.27 2.37
N LEU A 180 -11.19 -12.23 2.07
CA LEU A 180 -9.75 -12.13 2.30
C LEU A 180 -9.41 -11.07 3.33
N ILE A 181 -8.54 -11.40 4.28
CA ILE A 181 -7.82 -10.42 5.09
C ILE A 181 -6.40 -10.31 4.54
N SER A 182 -6.06 -9.16 3.97
CA SER A 182 -4.74 -8.90 3.42
C SER A 182 -3.90 -8.05 4.38
N LEU A 183 -2.63 -8.43 4.55
CA LEU A 183 -1.66 -7.75 5.39
C LEU A 183 -0.51 -7.26 4.52
N GLN A 184 -0.36 -5.95 4.39
CA GLN A 184 0.80 -5.31 3.78
C GLN A 184 1.74 -4.87 4.91
N LEU A 185 2.80 -5.64 5.17
CA LEU A 185 3.74 -5.43 6.27
C LEU A 185 5.12 -5.07 5.72
N GLY A 186 5.50 -3.82 5.86
CA GLY A 186 6.78 -3.27 5.44
C GLY A 186 7.22 -2.15 6.37
N GLY A 187 7.94 -1.14 5.91
CA GLY A 187 8.23 0.07 6.68
C GLY A 187 6.96 0.83 7.07
N GLY A 188 5.98 0.92 6.16
CA GLY A 188 4.57 1.19 6.48
C GLY A 188 3.79 -0.13 6.55
N CYS A 189 2.78 -0.20 7.43
CA CYS A 189 1.98 -1.39 7.63
C CYS A 189 0.50 -1.08 7.56
N SER A 190 -0.26 -1.92 6.85
CA SER A 190 -1.72 -1.85 6.82
C SER A 190 -2.35 -3.22 6.65
N MET A 191 -3.63 -3.30 6.99
CA MET A 191 -4.47 -4.45 6.74
C MET A 191 -5.75 -3.99 6.05
N ALA A 192 -6.34 -4.88 5.24
CA ALA A 192 -7.64 -4.67 4.63
C ALA A 192 -8.49 -5.92 4.73
N ALA A 193 -9.79 -5.72 4.97
CA ALA A 193 -10.84 -6.72 4.92
C ALA A 193 -11.55 -6.63 3.58
N LEU A 194 -11.47 -7.65 2.76
CA LEU A 194 -12.03 -7.71 1.42
C LEU A 194 -13.09 -8.82 1.33
N ASP A 195 -14.25 -8.52 0.80
CA ASP A 195 -15.30 -9.50 0.47
C ASP A 195 -15.52 -9.48 -1.03
N ARG A 196 -15.11 -10.54 -1.72
CA ARG A 196 -15.17 -10.65 -3.19
C ARG A 196 -14.54 -9.45 -3.90
N GLY A 197 -13.40 -8.96 -3.36
CA GLY A 197 -12.66 -7.81 -3.88
C GLY A 197 -13.19 -6.44 -3.46
N GLN A 198 -14.34 -6.39 -2.80
CA GLN A 198 -14.87 -5.14 -2.28
C GLN A 198 -14.33 -4.87 -0.88
N PRO A 199 -13.69 -3.73 -0.62
CA PRO A 199 -13.20 -3.39 0.70
C PRO A 199 -14.37 -3.19 1.67
N ARG A 200 -14.27 -3.86 2.83
CA ARG A 200 -15.22 -3.74 3.93
C ARG A 200 -14.66 -2.89 5.06
N ASP A 201 -13.34 -2.93 5.23
CA ASP A 201 -12.60 -2.11 6.18
C ASP A 201 -11.11 -2.04 5.82
N THR A 202 -10.40 -1.08 6.40
CA THR A 202 -8.94 -0.96 6.29
C THR A 202 -8.37 -0.27 7.53
N SER A 203 -7.14 -0.62 7.91
CA SER A 203 -6.53 -0.15 9.16
C SER A 203 -6.04 1.30 9.10
N MET A 204 -5.56 1.78 7.95
CA MET A 204 -5.18 3.18 7.79
C MET A 204 -6.44 4.03 7.58
N GLY A 205 -6.46 5.22 8.18
CA GLY A 205 -7.63 6.06 8.27
C GLY A 205 -7.60 7.30 7.40
N PHE A 206 -7.82 8.46 8.04
CA PHE A 206 -7.71 9.78 7.41
C PHE A 206 -6.29 10.02 6.87
N SER A 207 -5.29 9.55 7.61
CA SER A 207 -3.90 9.56 7.20
C SER A 207 -3.27 8.17 7.34
N PRO A 208 -2.08 7.93 6.79
CA PRO A 208 -1.37 6.67 6.97
C PRO A 208 -0.70 6.50 8.35
N LEU A 209 -1.05 7.33 9.33
CA LEU A 209 -0.60 7.20 10.72
C LEU A 209 -1.45 6.22 11.52
N GLU A 210 -2.79 6.26 11.34
CA GLU A 210 -3.75 5.39 12.03
C GLU A 210 -3.54 3.92 11.67
N GLY A 211 -3.84 3.02 12.61
CA GLY A 211 -3.86 1.58 12.41
C GLY A 211 -2.73 0.83 13.13
N LEU A 212 -1.98 0.05 12.38
CA LEU A 212 -0.92 -0.80 12.91
C LEU A 212 0.27 0.01 13.43
N VAL A 213 1.01 -0.56 14.37
CA VAL A 213 2.37 -0.10 14.68
C VAL A 213 3.24 -0.34 13.45
N MET A 214 4.07 0.63 13.08
CA MET A 214 4.92 0.58 11.89
C MET A 214 6.39 0.80 12.27
N GLU A 215 7.24 0.89 11.30
CA GLU A 215 8.68 1.12 11.54
C GLU A 215 8.92 2.38 12.39
N THR A 216 8.32 3.53 11.99
CA THR A 216 8.50 4.82 12.67
C THR A 216 7.18 5.47 13.11
N ARG A 217 6.02 4.86 12.80
CA ARG A 217 4.70 5.41 13.10
C ARG A 217 4.07 4.66 14.26
N SER A 218 3.38 5.41 15.13
CA SER A 218 2.75 4.86 16.33
C SER A 218 1.60 3.88 16.06
N GLY A 219 0.90 4.03 14.95
CA GLY A 219 -0.43 3.45 14.78
C GLY A 219 -1.45 4.13 15.69
N ASP A 220 -2.53 3.41 16.03
CA ASP A 220 -3.62 3.90 16.87
C ASP A 220 -3.15 4.41 18.22
N LEU A 221 -3.66 5.58 18.57
CA LEU A 221 -3.47 6.19 19.88
C LEU A 221 -4.73 6.97 20.30
N ASP A 222 -4.86 7.27 21.58
CA ASP A 222 -5.89 8.18 22.09
C ASP A 222 -5.58 9.61 21.62
N ALA A 223 -6.56 10.27 21.01
CA ALA A 223 -6.43 11.64 20.48
C ALA A 223 -6.01 12.65 21.57
N ALA A 224 -6.36 12.42 22.85
CA ALA A 224 -5.97 13.26 23.97
C ALA A 224 -4.46 13.27 24.26
N ILE A 225 -3.72 12.30 23.70
CA ILE A 225 -2.25 12.25 23.80
C ILE A 225 -1.61 13.45 23.09
N VAL A 226 -2.18 13.91 21.97
CA VAL A 226 -1.62 15.03 21.19
C VAL A 226 -1.57 16.31 22.04
N PRO A 227 -2.69 16.87 22.54
CA PRO A 227 -2.64 18.08 23.36
C PRO A 227 -1.94 17.88 24.71
N TYR A 228 -1.84 16.64 25.22
CA TYR A 228 -1.04 16.35 26.40
C TYR A 228 0.45 16.54 26.12
N LEU A 229 0.96 15.96 25.02
CA LEU A 229 2.35 16.08 24.61
C LEU A 229 2.73 17.52 24.21
N GLU A 230 1.81 18.27 23.59
CA GLU A 230 2.01 19.70 23.31
C GLU A 230 2.39 20.45 24.60
N ARG A 231 1.59 20.27 25.66
CA ARG A 231 1.84 20.94 26.94
C ARG A 231 3.11 20.44 27.63
N GLN A 232 3.37 19.11 27.60
CA GLN A 232 4.52 18.54 28.31
C GLN A 232 5.86 18.89 27.64
N LEU A 233 5.88 18.99 26.31
CA LEU A 233 7.11 19.20 25.52
C LEU A 233 7.29 20.66 25.09
N GLY A 234 6.25 21.49 25.21
CA GLY A 234 6.29 22.87 24.73
C GLY A 234 6.39 22.98 23.19
N VAL A 235 5.76 22.06 22.47
CA VAL A 235 5.78 21.98 21.00
C VAL A 235 4.37 22.12 20.44
N SER A 236 4.21 22.37 19.13
CA SER A 236 2.88 22.43 18.50
C SER A 236 2.32 21.02 18.23
N GLY A 237 0.98 20.91 18.07
CA GLY A 237 0.32 19.66 17.68
C GLY A 237 0.85 19.08 16.37
N GLU A 238 1.21 19.95 15.44
CA GLU A 238 1.84 19.53 14.18
C GLU A 238 3.20 18.86 14.43
N GLN A 239 4.01 19.40 15.34
CA GLN A 239 5.29 18.79 15.73
C GLN A 239 5.07 17.47 16.48
N VAL A 240 4.03 17.36 17.30
CA VAL A 240 3.65 16.07 17.92
C VAL A 240 3.27 15.05 16.84
N VAL A 241 2.42 15.40 15.89
CA VAL A 241 2.04 14.51 14.78
C VAL A 241 3.26 14.11 13.96
N GLN A 242 4.20 15.02 13.74
CA GLN A 242 5.45 14.70 13.06
C GLN A 242 6.28 13.67 13.87
N MET A 243 6.38 13.83 15.20
CA MET A 243 7.06 12.86 16.07
C MET A 243 6.40 11.48 16.01
N LEU A 244 5.06 11.43 16.02
CA LEU A 244 4.30 10.17 15.91
C LEU A 244 4.48 9.47 14.56
N ASN A 245 4.78 10.21 13.51
CA ASN A 245 5.08 9.67 12.17
C ASN A 245 6.54 9.21 12.00
N GLN A 246 7.50 9.86 12.66
CA GLN A 246 8.93 9.71 12.35
C GLN A 246 9.78 9.12 13.47
N ARG A 247 9.32 9.18 14.74
CA ARG A 247 10.09 8.82 15.93
C ARG A 247 9.36 7.88 16.89
N ALA A 248 8.21 7.35 16.46
CA ALA A 248 7.42 6.37 17.21
C ALA A 248 7.62 4.96 16.64
N GLY A 249 6.64 4.10 16.79
CA GLY A 249 6.65 2.76 16.24
C GLY A 249 7.78 1.89 16.79
N LEU A 250 8.27 0.98 15.97
CA LEU A 250 9.36 0.06 16.36
C LEU A 250 10.64 0.82 16.72
N ALA A 251 11.01 1.84 15.94
CA ALA A 251 12.19 2.66 16.19
C ALA A 251 12.10 3.39 17.54
N GLY A 252 10.94 3.97 17.82
CA GLY A 252 10.71 4.69 19.08
C GLY A 252 10.75 3.78 20.31
N LEU A 253 10.24 2.56 20.19
CA LEU A 253 10.21 1.59 21.28
C LEU A 253 11.57 0.93 21.52
N ALA A 254 12.30 0.60 20.45
CA ALA A 254 13.57 -0.09 20.55
C ALA A 254 14.79 0.83 20.72
N GLY A 255 14.60 2.14 20.50
CA GLY A 255 15.69 3.13 20.57
C GLY A 255 16.79 2.95 19.51
N SER A 256 16.53 2.14 18.47
CA SER A 256 17.51 1.76 17.45
C SER A 256 16.84 1.37 16.13
N ALA A 257 17.49 0.51 15.33
CA ALA A 257 16.93 0.01 14.06
C ALA A 257 15.49 -0.47 14.19
N ALA A 258 14.68 -0.13 13.19
CA ALA A 258 13.23 -0.37 13.18
C ALA A 258 12.83 -1.61 12.38
N ASP A 259 13.78 -2.31 11.77
CA ASP A 259 13.51 -3.55 11.03
C ASP A 259 13.17 -4.70 11.98
N PRO A 260 11.97 -5.33 11.87
CA PRO A 260 11.58 -6.43 12.73
C PRO A 260 12.55 -7.63 12.74
N GLN A 261 13.20 -7.92 11.62
CA GLN A 261 14.19 -8.99 11.57
C GLN A 261 15.40 -8.66 12.45
N ALA A 262 15.96 -7.46 12.30
CA ALA A 262 17.08 -7.01 13.12
C ALA A 262 16.71 -6.92 14.61
N LEU A 263 15.48 -6.50 14.95
CA LEU A 263 15.00 -6.46 16.32
C LEU A 263 14.87 -7.86 16.94
N LEU A 264 14.41 -8.85 16.18
CA LEU A 264 14.36 -10.25 16.63
C LEU A 264 15.76 -10.80 16.90
N GLU A 265 16.74 -10.41 16.11
CA GLU A 265 18.14 -10.85 16.24
C GLU A 265 18.88 -10.15 17.40
N SER A 266 18.51 -8.90 17.73
CA SER A 266 19.18 -8.13 18.79
C SER A 266 19.03 -8.74 20.18
N GLY A 267 17.91 -9.40 20.44
CA GLY A 267 17.62 -10.05 21.72
C GLY A 267 17.45 -9.12 22.93
N SER A 268 17.50 -7.77 22.74
CA SER A 268 17.29 -6.83 23.84
C SER A 268 15.84 -6.88 24.33
N PRO A 269 15.59 -6.57 25.63
CA PRO A 269 14.22 -6.51 26.17
C PRO A 269 13.32 -5.53 25.41
N GLU A 270 13.84 -4.36 25.05
CA GLU A 270 13.13 -3.31 24.32
C GLU A 270 12.75 -3.76 22.90
N ALA A 271 13.67 -4.41 22.19
CA ALA A 271 13.42 -4.96 20.87
C ALA A 271 12.37 -6.08 20.91
N ARG A 272 12.46 -6.98 21.89
CA ARG A 272 11.46 -8.03 22.09
C ARG A 272 10.07 -7.45 22.34
N PHE A 273 9.97 -6.47 23.23
CA PHE A 273 8.72 -5.77 23.52
C PHE A 273 8.17 -5.05 22.27
N ALA A 274 9.03 -4.36 21.52
CA ALA A 274 8.62 -3.66 20.30
C ALA A 274 7.99 -4.63 19.27
N VAL A 275 8.63 -5.79 19.02
CA VAL A 275 8.09 -6.80 18.10
C VAL A 275 6.82 -7.46 18.64
N GLU A 276 6.74 -7.68 19.97
CA GLU A 276 5.54 -8.22 20.60
C GLU A 276 4.36 -7.28 20.44
N LEU A 277 4.54 -5.99 20.71
CA LEU A 277 3.50 -4.97 20.53
C LEU A 277 3.06 -4.85 19.06
N TYR A 278 4.01 -4.87 18.13
CA TYR A 278 3.74 -4.87 16.70
C TYR A 278 2.84 -6.06 16.30
N CYS A 279 3.21 -7.28 16.67
CA CYS A 279 2.43 -8.48 16.37
C CYS A 279 1.07 -8.48 17.09
N TYR A 280 1.02 -8.01 18.34
CA TYR A 280 -0.24 -7.89 19.10
C TYR A 280 -1.24 -6.96 18.41
N ARG A 281 -0.79 -5.79 17.94
CA ARG A 281 -1.67 -4.85 17.23
C ARG A 281 -2.17 -5.42 15.93
N ALA A 282 -1.32 -6.09 15.14
CA ALA A 282 -1.74 -6.75 13.91
C ALA A 282 -2.75 -7.88 14.18
N ARG A 283 -2.53 -8.72 15.21
CA ARG A 283 -3.49 -9.74 15.65
C ARG A 283 -4.84 -9.16 16.07
N LYS A 284 -4.83 -8.03 16.80
CA LYS A 284 -6.06 -7.33 17.23
C LYS A 284 -6.88 -6.89 15.99
N TYR A 285 -6.23 -6.31 14.98
CA TYR A 285 -6.89 -5.94 13.73
C TYR A 285 -7.39 -7.16 12.96
N LEU A 286 -6.63 -8.25 12.94
CA LEU A 286 -7.07 -9.50 12.31
C LEU A 286 -8.34 -10.03 12.96
N GLY A 287 -8.41 -10.01 14.29
CA GLY A 287 -9.63 -10.39 15.05
C GLY A 287 -10.81 -9.47 14.73
N ALA A 288 -10.58 -8.15 14.64
CA ALA A 288 -11.62 -7.19 14.25
C ALA A 288 -12.15 -7.49 12.83
N TYR A 289 -11.26 -7.81 11.89
CA TYR A 289 -11.66 -8.09 10.50
C TYR A 289 -12.33 -9.45 10.32
N LEU A 290 -12.00 -10.44 11.16
CA LEU A 290 -12.78 -11.68 11.24
C LEU A 290 -14.23 -11.37 11.64
N ALA A 291 -14.44 -10.44 12.59
CA ALA A 291 -15.78 -10.02 12.98
C ALA A 291 -16.49 -9.21 11.88
N VAL A 292 -15.80 -8.26 11.24
CA VAL A 292 -16.35 -7.43 10.15
C VAL A 292 -16.80 -8.28 8.97
N LEU A 293 -16.03 -9.32 8.61
CA LEU A 293 -16.34 -10.22 7.50
C LEU A 293 -17.26 -11.39 7.89
N GLY A 294 -17.51 -11.61 9.19
CA GLY A 294 -18.21 -12.81 9.67
C GLY A 294 -17.37 -14.09 9.44
N GLY A 295 -16.07 -14.00 9.62
CA GLY A 295 -15.06 -15.00 9.28
C GLY A 295 -14.31 -14.68 8.00
N CYS A 296 -13.29 -15.46 7.64
CA CYS A 296 -12.58 -15.31 6.36
C CYS A 296 -12.27 -16.66 5.72
N ASP A 297 -12.08 -16.62 4.40
CA ASP A 297 -11.68 -17.80 3.61
C ASP A 297 -10.15 -17.81 3.44
N GLY A 298 -9.51 -16.64 3.58
CA GLY A 298 -8.07 -16.52 3.48
C GLY A 298 -7.43 -15.35 4.19
N ILE A 299 -6.12 -15.50 4.42
CA ILE A 299 -5.21 -14.49 4.93
C ILE A 299 -4.02 -14.44 3.98
N ALA A 300 -3.67 -13.24 3.49
CA ALA A 300 -2.51 -13.05 2.62
C ALA A 300 -1.50 -12.08 3.28
N PHE A 301 -0.27 -12.55 3.42
CA PHE A 301 0.87 -11.75 3.89
C PHE A 301 1.69 -11.25 2.69
N GLY A 302 1.87 -9.93 2.60
CA GLY A 302 2.74 -9.27 1.65
C GLY A 302 3.57 -8.18 2.29
N GLY A 303 4.42 -7.54 1.50
CA GLY A 303 5.40 -6.55 1.94
C GLY A 303 6.61 -7.17 2.62
N GLY A 304 7.71 -6.41 2.69
CA GLY A 304 9.00 -6.96 3.07
C GLY A 304 9.02 -7.77 4.37
N VAL A 305 8.32 -7.32 5.41
CA VAL A 305 8.20 -8.04 6.69
C VAL A 305 7.27 -9.25 6.54
N GLY A 306 6.12 -9.07 5.89
CA GLY A 306 5.15 -10.15 5.65
C GLY A 306 5.74 -11.30 4.82
N GLU A 307 6.58 -10.96 3.84
CA GLU A 307 7.22 -11.92 2.94
C GLU A 307 8.44 -12.63 3.56
N HIS A 308 9.27 -11.91 4.32
CA HIS A 308 10.61 -12.40 4.70
C HIS A 308 10.78 -12.76 6.17
N VAL A 309 9.83 -12.41 7.08
CA VAL A 309 9.98 -12.61 8.53
C VAL A 309 8.96 -13.63 9.07
N PRO A 310 9.27 -14.94 9.01
CA PRO A 310 8.35 -16.02 9.44
C PRO A 310 7.90 -15.89 10.89
N GLU A 311 8.78 -15.42 11.78
CA GLU A 311 8.47 -15.26 13.21
C GLU A 311 7.35 -14.22 13.45
N VAL A 312 7.34 -13.13 12.68
CA VAL A 312 6.27 -12.12 12.75
C VAL A 312 4.92 -12.75 12.35
N ARG A 313 4.87 -13.49 11.25
CA ARG A 313 3.65 -14.18 10.81
C ARG A 313 3.16 -15.18 11.85
N ALA A 314 4.07 -15.98 12.41
CA ALA A 314 3.74 -16.95 13.45
C ALA A 314 3.17 -16.26 14.70
N ARG A 315 3.78 -15.16 15.14
CA ARG A 315 3.29 -14.39 16.30
C ARG A 315 1.94 -13.73 16.03
N ILE A 316 1.70 -13.21 14.85
CA ILE A 316 0.40 -12.62 14.47
C ILE A 316 -0.71 -13.68 14.50
N LEU A 317 -0.44 -14.89 13.99
CA LEU A 317 -1.43 -15.96 13.89
C LEU A 317 -1.59 -16.81 15.17
N SER A 318 -0.68 -16.69 16.12
CA SER A 318 -0.72 -17.46 17.38
C SER A 318 -1.99 -17.20 18.18
N GLY A 319 -2.66 -18.26 18.63
CA GLY A 319 -3.88 -18.19 19.43
C GLY A 319 -5.14 -17.89 18.61
N LEU A 320 -5.12 -18.15 17.31
CA LEU A 320 -6.27 -18.00 16.40
C LEU A 320 -6.84 -19.34 15.91
N GLU A 321 -6.42 -20.46 16.51
CA GLU A 321 -6.88 -21.80 16.19
C GLU A 321 -8.41 -21.95 16.37
N TRP A 322 -8.98 -21.22 17.34
CA TRP A 322 -10.43 -21.16 17.56
C TRP A 322 -11.20 -20.60 16.34
N ALA A 323 -10.56 -19.75 15.54
CA ALA A 323 -11.13 -19.20 14.30
C ALA A 323 -10.90 -20.16 13.11
N GLY A 324 -10.24 -21.29 13.31
CA GLY A 324 -9.89 -22.25 12.26
C GLY A 324 -8.64 -21.85 11.48
N ILE A 325 -7.76 -21.07 12.06
CA ILE A 325 -6.49 -20.64 11.48
C ILE A 325 -5.38 -21.45 12.14
N GLU A 326 -4.83 -22.40 11.43
CA GLU A 326 -3.74 -23.26 11.90
C GLU A 326 -2.51 -23.07 11.01
N LEU A 327 -1.37 -22.74 11.60
CA LEU A 327 -0.12 -22.50 10.89
C LEU A 327 0.69 -23.80 10.76
N ASP A 328 1.15 -24.11 9.55
CA ASP A 328 2.25 -25.05 9.35
C ASP A 328 3.58 -24.34 9.62
N ARG A 329 4.21 -24.65 10.75
CA ARG A 329 5.45 -24.02 11.18
C ARG A 329 6.61 -24.23 10.22
N SER A 330 6.69 -25.43 9.61
CA SER A 330 7.75 -25.78 8.66
C SER A 330 7.58 -25.02 7.35
N ALA A 331 6.37 -25.01 6.78
CA ALA A 331 6.06 -24.27 5.58
C ALA A 331 6.25 -22.75 5.80
N ASN A 332 5.80 -22.22 6.96
CA ASN A 332 6.01 -20.83 7.30
C ASN A 332 7.49 -20.44 7.40
N GLN A 333 8.32 -21.30 8.02
CA GLN A 333 9.76 -21.03 8.16
C GLN A 333 10.49 -21.06 6.81
N ALA A 334 10.03 -21.90 5.88
CA ALA A 334 10.58 -21.99 4.53
C ALA A 334 10.16 -20.82 3.62
N ALA A 335 9.00 -20.22 3.88
CA ALA A 335 8.46 -19.12 3.10
C ALA A 335 9.20 -17.79 3.39
N ARG A 336 10.22 -17.49 2.57
CA ARG A 336 11.04 -16.28 2.67
C ARG A 336 11.14 -15.63 1.30
N GLY A 337 10.20 -14.68 1.00
CA GLY A 337 10.15 -13.96 -0.27
C GLY A 337 9.67 -14.80 -1.46
N SER A 338 9.15 -16.01 -1.21
CA SER A 338 8.54 -16.86 -2.22
C SER A 338 7.05 -17.03 -1.97
N GLU A 339 6.27 -17.13 -3.05
CA GLU A 339 4.86 -17.45 -2.96
C GLU A 339 4.68 -18.85 -2.33
N SER A 340 3.98 -18.90 -1.22
CA SER A 340 3.88 -20.11 -0.42
C SER A 340 2.59 -20.17 0.38
N ARG A 341 1.93 -21.34 0.37
CA ARG A 341 0.85 -21.64 1.30
C ARG A 341 1.46 -22.13 2.62
N ILE A 342 1.04 -21.53 3.73
CA ILE A 342 1.66 -21.74 5.04
C ILE A 342 0.69 -22.22 6.13
N ASN A 343 -0.55 -22.53 5.78
CA ASN A 343 -1.51 -23.09 6.74
C ASN A 343 -1.35 -24.61 6.86
N GLY A 344 -1.64 -25.14 8.06
CA GLY A 344 -1.70 -26.57 8.34
C GLY A 344 -2.86 -27.28 7.63
N ALA A 345 -2.78 -28.61 7.55
CA ALA A 345 -3.79 -29.42 6.88
C ALA A 345 -5.18 -29.35 7.53
N GLY A 346 -5.25 -29.08 8.85
CA GLY A 346 -6.50 -28.91 9.60
C GLY A 346 -7.10 -27.51 9.50
N SER A 347 -6.38 -26.54 8.93
CA SER A 347 -6.83 -25.17 8.85
C SER A 347 -8.04 -25.01 7.91
N ARG A 348 -9.06 -24.34 8.39
CA ARG A 348 -10.23 -23.96 7.58
C ARG A 348 -9.99 -22.69 6.76
N VAL A 349 -9.01 -21.89 7.17
CA VAL A 349 -8.63 -20.64 6.51
C VAL A 349 -7.32 -20.87 5.78
N ASN A 350 -7.26 -20.52 4.51
CA ASN A 350 -6.04 -20.59 3.72
C ASN A 350 -5.12 -19.42 4.06
N VAL A 351 -3.84 -19.68 4.31
CA VAL A 351 -2.86 -18.66 4.64
C VAL A 351 -1.73 -18.69 3.62
N TRP A 352 -1.52 -17.54 2.98
CA TRP A 352 -0.52 -17.41 1.93
C TRP A 352 0.50 -16.31 2.23
N VAL A 353 1.72 -16.55 1.82
CA VAL A 353 2.73 -15.51 1.59
C VAL A 353 2.71 -15.20 0.10
N ILE A 354 2.48 -13.94 -0.25
CA ILE A 354 2.37 -13.50 -1.65
C ILE A 354 3.31 -12.31 -1.86
N PRO A 355 4.38 -12.46 -2.66
CA PRO A 355 5.23 -11.32 -3.03
C PRO A 355 4.42 -10.26 -3.78
N VAL A 356 4.50 -9.03 -3.28
CA VAL A 356 3.73 -7.90 -3.82
C VAL A 356 4.51 -7.18 -4.91
N ASP A 357 3.95 -7.09 -6.11
CA ASP A 357 4.47 -6.26 -7.20
C ASP A 357 3.45 -5.18 -7.60
N GLU A 358 3.50 -4.04 -6.90
CA GLU A 358 2.65 -2.87 -7.18
C GLU A 358 2.90 -2.33 -8.60
N GLU A 359 4.13 -2.44 -9.11
CA GLU A 359 4.48 -1.89 -10.41
C GLU A 359 3.76 -2.62 -11.55
N LEU A 360 3.51 -3.92 -11.42
CA LEU A 360 2.72 -4.67 -12.40
C LEU A 360 1.27 -4.17 -12.49
N LEU A 361 0.65 -3.82 -11.35
CA LEU A 361 -0.68 -3.20 -11.35
C LEU A 361 -0.65 -1.82 -12.01
N MET A 362 0.33 -1.00 -11.68
CA MET A 362 0.51 0.32 -12.30
C MET A 362 0.65 0.19 -13.82
N VAL A 363 1.42 -0.79 -14.31
CA VAL A 363 1.57 -1.06 -15.74
C VAL A 363 0.24 -1.46 -16.39
N ARG A 364 -0.50 -2.40 -15.79
CA ARG A 364 -1.80 -2.86 -16.33
C ARG A 364 -2.81 -1.72 -16.40
N ALA A 365 -2.94 -0.95 -15.34
CA ALA A 365 -3.80 0.22 -15.26
C ALA A 365 -3.47 1.25 -16.36
N THR A 366 -2.18 1.50 -16.55
CA THR A 366 -1.69 2.45 -17.56
C THR A 366 -1.96 1.96 -18.98
N VAL A 367 -1.73 0.68 -19.28
CA VAL A 367 -2.00 0.10 -20.60
C VAL A 367 -3.48 0.18 -20.93
N THR A 368 -4.36 -0.13 -19.97
CA THR A 368 -5.81 -0.05 -20.17
C THR A 368 -6.24 1.36 -20.54
N LEU A 369 -5.80 2.38 -19.80
CA LEU A 369 -6.15 3.78 -20.08
C LEU A 369 -5.52 4.29 -21.38
N ALA A 370 -4.26 3.97 -21.66
CA ALA A 370 -3.60 4.41 -22.88
C ALA A 370 -4.28 3.84 -24.14
N LYS A 371 -4.74 2.58 -24.09
CA LYS A 371 -5.53 1.96 -25.19
C LYS A 371 -6.88 2.66 -25.36
N LEU A 372 -7.59 2.99 -24.28
CA LEU A 372 -8.86 3.71 -24.32
C LEU A 372 -8.71 5.13 -24.89
N ALA A 373 -7.63 5.82 -24.56
CA ALA A 373 -7.35 7.15 -25.08
C ALA A 373 -7.02 7.16 -26.60
N GLN A 374 -6.43 6.08 -27.11
CA GLN A 374 -6.12 5.92 -28.54
C GLN A 374 -7.33 5.48 -29.38
N ASN A 375 -8.32 4.81 -28.77
CA ASN A 375 -9.56 4.36 -29.39
C ASN A 375 -10.77 4.87 -28.59
N PRO A 376 -11.13 6.15 -28.70
CA PRO A 376 -12.31 6.67 -28.03
C PRO A 376 -13.55 6.03 -28.63
N THR A 377 -14.15 5.06 -27.92
CA THR A 377 -15.48 4.53 -28.28
C THR A 377 -16.48 5.69 -28.24
N PRO A 378 -17.28 5.95 -29.27
CA PRO A 378 -18.28 7.00 -29.21
C PRO A 378 -19.23 6.71 -28.05
N ARG A 379 -19.33 7.64 -27.09
CA ARG A 379 -20.35 7.59 -26.05
C ARG A 379 -21.70 7.74 -26.73
N THR A 380 -22.41 6.65 -26.94
CA THR A 380 -23.86 6.69 -27.12
C THR A 380 -24.46 7.13 -25.79
N LEU A 381 -24.80 8.41 -25.69
CA LEU A 381 -25.63 8.93 -24.62
C LEU A 381 -27.02 8.26 -24.74
N PRO A 382 -27.58 7.76 -23.63
CA PRO A 382 -28.97 7.35 -23.61
C PRO A 382 -29.92 8.54 -23.64
#